data_2f5156adbe9d743807c17e43760d5635
#
_entry.id   2f5156adbe9d743807c17e43760d5635
#
_cell.length_a   1.000
_cell.length_b   1.000
_cell.length_c   1.000
_cell.angle_alpha   90.00
_cell.angle_beta   90.00
_cell.angle_gamma   90.00
#
_symmetry.space_group_name_H-M   'P 1'
#
loop_
_entity.id
_entity.type
_entity.pdbx_description
1 polymer ?
#
loop_
_entity_poly.entity_id
_entity_poly.type
_entity_poly.pdbx_seq_one_letter_code
_entity_poly.pdbx_strand_id
1 'polypeptide(L)'
;MARILIKNGRVWDGEKFFFADVLTEDKVIAKIEKNISDDADYVFDATDKTVSAGLVDIHVHMKGIASEEFGIEPQMSSFPFGVTAVNDAGSAYGDRALLDSFAVKNTVFVGVDARDNHADFTVTEELLQKYGDKAIGIKVYFDTTLTEVRDITPLKEICDYAKSKGLKVMVHCSNSPTSMAEIVNTLSAGDILTHIYHGGVNSCTENDFEAFKIAKDKGVILDAGFAGHVHTNFRNLEKSIKSGYLPDTISTDITCCSAYKRGGRYGMTMCMSMAKTVGMSEEQIFQAVTSAPAKVLGKENEWGYLKEGRCADMAVFDYTNEGFHLTDNDGNRLHSPTGYRCVLTVSDGQVIYRD
;
A
#
# COMPACT_ATOMS: atom_id res chain seq x y z
N MET A 1 24.38 -11.79 -18.92
CA MET A 1 23.02 -11.92 -18.35
C MET A 1 23.18 -12.23 -16.88
N ALA A 2 22.65 -11.36 -16.01
CA ALA A 2 22.70 -11.61 -14.57
C ALA A 2 21.60 -12.61 -14.20
N ARG A 3 21.97 -13.68 -13.49
CA ARG A 3 21.05 -14.73 -13.06
C ARG A 3 21.02 -14.81 -11.53
N ILE A 4 19.81 -14.74 -10.97
CA ILE A 4 19.57 -14.92 -9.52
C ILE A 4 18.74 -16.19 -9.34
N LEU A 5 19.19 -17.10 -8.50
CA LEU A 5 18.46 -18.32 -8.14
C LEU A 5 18.10 -18.27 -6.66
N ILE A 6 16.79 -18.20 -6.36
CA ILE A 6 16.25 -18.35 -5.00
C ILE A 6 15.80 -19.81 -4.86
N LYS A 7 16.35 -20.53 -3.88
CA LYS A 7 16.10 -21.96 -3.70
C LYS A 7 15.26 -22.25 -2.47
N ASN A 8 14.53 -23.36 -2.53
CA ASN A 8 13.83 -23.97 -1.40
C ASN A 8 12.74 -23.09 -0.75
N GLY A 9 12.27 -22.04 -1.44
CA GLY A 9 11.31 -21.09 -0.88
C GLY A 9 9.88 -21.61 -0.86
N ARG A 10 9.09 -21.14 0.12
CA ARG A 10 7.63 -21.18 0.06
C ARG A 10 7.14 -19.97 -0.76
N VAL A 11 6.81 -20.19 -2.02
CA VAL A 11 6.51 -19.16 -3.02
C VAL A 11 5.05 -18.75 -2.95
N TRP A 12 4.79 -17.44 -2.90
CA TRP A 12 3.50 -16.80 -3.16
C TRP A 12 3.50 -16.23 -4.59
N ASP A 13 2.68 -16.77 -5.48
CA ASP A 13 2.65 -16.34 -6.89
C ASP A 13 1.72 -15.15 -7.18
N GLY A 14 1.02 -14.67 -6.15
CA GLY A 14 -0.03 -13.66 -6.23
C GLY A 14 -1.44 -14.23 -6.05
N GLU A 15 -1.57 -15.57 -5.99
CA GLU A 15 -2.83 -16.29 -5.85
C GLU A 15 -2.78 -17.40 -4.80
N LYS A 16 -1.65 -18.10 -4.67
CA LYS A 16 -1.49 -19.25 -3.76
C LYS A 16 -0.05 -19.47 -3.32
N PHE A 17 0.12 -20.23 -2.25
CA PHE A 17 1.42 -20.71 -1.79
C PHE A 17 1.76 -22.10 -2.32
N PHE A 18 3.03 -22.32 -2.69
CA PHE A 18 3.62 -23.62 -3.01
C PHE A 18 5.15 -23.59 -2.81
N PHE A 19 5.80 -24.74 -2.81
CA PHE A 19 7.27 -24.81 -2.70
C PHE A 19 7.90 -24.92 -4.08
N ALA A 20 8.85 -24.00 -4.37
CA ALA A 20 9.61 -23.98 -5.62
C ALA A 20 10.92 -23.21 -5.45
N ASP A 21 11.80 -23.36 -6.43
CA ASP A 21 12.90 -22.46 -6.71
C ASP A 21 12.45 -21.40 -7.73
N VAL A 22 13.05 -20.22 -7.71
CA VAL A 22 12.79 -19.14 -8.65
C VAL A 22 14.10 -18.70 -9.28
N LEU A 23 14.20 -18.77 -10.61
CA LEU A 23 15.34 -18.32 -11.38
C LEU A 23 14.97 -17.06 -12.17
N THR A 24 15.84 -16.06 -12.12
CA THR A 24 15.73 -14.88 -12.99
C THR A 24 16.80 -14.92 -14.08
N GLU A 25 16.49 -14.33 -15.22
CA GLU A 25 17.45 -13.96 -16.26
C GLU A 25 17.29 -12.49 -16.59
N ASP A 26 18.33 -11.71 -16.32
CA ASP A 26 18.29 -10.24 -16.40
C ASP A 26 17.08 -9.68 -15.62
N LYS A 27 16.14 -9.06 -16.32
CA LYS A 27 14.98 -8.37 -15.71
C LYS A 27 13.72 -9.22 -15.61
N VAL A 28 13.76 -10.50 -15.96
CA VAL A 28 12.56 -11.34 -16.00
C VAL A 28 12.69 -12.59 -15.14
N ILE A 29 11.56 -13.08 -14.66
CA ILE A 29 11.44 -14.41 -14.05
C ILE A 29 11.54 -15.44 -15.17
N ALA A 30 12.61 -16.23 -15.19
CA ALA A 30 12.86 -17.22 -16.22
C ALA A 30 12.18 -18.56 -15.95
N LYS A 31 12.23 -19.03 -14.67
CA LYS A 31 11.65 -20.32 -14.25
C LYS A 31 11.13 -20.26 -12.82
N ILE A 32 10.03 -20.99 -12.59
CA ILE A 32 9.51 -21.27 -11.24
C ILE A 32 9.23 -22.77 -11.18
N GLU A 33 10.20 -23.54 -10.69
CA GLU A 33 10.16 -25.01 -10.69
C GLU A 33 10.77 -25.57 -9.40
N LYS A 34 10.55 -26.85 -9.12
CA LYS A 34 11.25 -27.54 -8.06
C LYS A 34 12.63 -28.00 -8.54
N ASN A 35 13.65 -27.81 -7.68
CA ASN A 35 15.01 -28.33 -7.89
C ASN A 35 15.67 -27.79 -9.18
N ILE A 36 15.64 -26.47 -9.38
CA ILE A 36 16.39 -25.83 -10.46
C ILE A 36 17.89 -26.07 -10.26
N SER A 37 18.53 -26.63 -11.29
CA SER A 37 19.97 -26.95 -11.31
C SER A 37 20.78 -26.05 -12.24
N ASP A 38 20.15 -25.03 -12.78
CA ASP A 38 20.81 -24.06 -13.67
C ASP A 38 21.86 -23.25 -12.90
N ASP A 39 22.96 -22.90 -13.57
CA ASP A 39 23.98 -22.02 -13.02
C ASP A 39 23.40 -20.61 -12.80
N ALA A 40 23.78 -19.95 -11.71
CA ALA A 40 23.39 -18.58 -11.39
C ALA A 40 24.56 -17.79 -10.82
N ASP A 41 24.59 -16.49 -11.09
CA ASP A 41 25.64 -15.58 -10.55
C ASP A 41 25.46 -15.33 -9.04
N TYR A 42 24.20 -15.42 -8.59
CA TYR A 42 23.85 -15.28 -7.19
C TYR A 42 22.82 -16.33 -6.78
N VAL A 43 23.10 -17.05 -5.70
CA VAL A 43 22.19 -18.07 -5.15
C VAL A 43 21.81 -17.67 -3.72
N PHE A 44 20.52 -17.69 -3.43
CA PHE A 44 19.97 -17.43 -2.10
C PHE A 44 19.16 -18.64 -1.63
N ASP A 45 19.49 -19.17 -0.47
CA ASP A 45 18.71 -20.25 0.15
C ASP A 45 17.55 -19.66 1.00
N ALA A 46 16.34 -19.89 0.52
CA ALA A 46 15.09 -19.44 1.15
C ALA A 46 14.41 -20.56 1.97
N THR A 47 15.18 -21.56 2.45
CA THR A 47 14.65 -22.59 3.36
C THR A 47 13.95 -21.92 4.54
N ASP A 48 12.73 -22.37 4.86
CA ASP A 48 11.85 -21.84 5.91
C ASP A 48 11.43 -20.36 5.71
N LYS A 49 11.58 -19.82 4.52
CA LYS A 49 11.22 -18.44 4.18
C LYS A 49 10.10 -18.38 3.13
N THR A 50 9.42 -17.25 3.12
CA THR A 50 8.42 -16.94 2.10
C THR A 50 9.05 -16.08 1.00
N VAL A 51 8.90 -16.51 -0.25
CA VAL A 51 9.27 -15.76 -1.46
C VAL A 51 8.01 -15.24 -2.11
N SER A 52 7.95 -13.95 -2.41
CA SER A 52 6.81 -13.36 -3.13
C SER A 52 7.27 -12.48 -4.28
N ALA A 53 6.33 -12.06 -5.13
CA ALA A 53 6.54 -10.87 -5.94
C ALA A 53 6.92 -9.69 -5.04
N GLY A 54 7.63 -8.70 -5.56
CA GLY A 54 7.87 -7.45 -4.87
C GLY A 54 6.54 -6.85 -4.40
N LEU A 55 6.52 -6.36 -3.16
CA LEU A 55 5.33 -5.79 -2.56
C LEU A 55 4.97 -4.47 -3.24
N VAL A 56 3.69 -4.14 -3.22
CA VAL A 56 3.12 -2.90 -3.79
C VAL A 56 2.46 -2.10 -2.68
N ASP A 57 2.94 -0.88 -2.45
CA ASP A 57 2.38 0.03 -1.45
C ASP A 57 1.61 1.16 -2.14
N ILE A 58 0.28 1.14 -2.05
CA ILE A 58 -0.58 2.10 -2.75
C ILE A 58 -0.71 3.45 -2.05
N HIS A 59 -0.12 3.59 -0.86
CA HIS A 59 -0.27 4.80 -0.07
C HIS A 59 1.03 5.14 0.65
N VAL A 60 1.87 5.92 -0.03
CA VAL A 60 3.10 6.50 0.53
C VAL A 60 3.13 8.01 0.30
N HIS A 61 4.02 8.70 1.00
CA HIS A 61 4.29 10.11 0.77
C HIS A 61 5.76 10.30 0.44
N MET A 62 6.08 10.48 -0.84
CA MET A 62 7.44 10.57 -1.33
C MET A 62 8.01 11.99 -1.16
N LYS A 63 9.29 12.08 -0.77
CA LYS A 63 10.01 13.33 -0.65
C LYS A 63 10.09 14.05 -2.00
N GLY A 64 9.80 15.36 -1.99
CA GLY A 64 9.76 16.18 -3.20
C GLY A 64 8.52 16.00 -4.08
N ILE A 65 7.68 14.99 -3.80
CA ILE A 65 6.41 14.74 -4.48
C ILE A 65 5.25 15.16 -3.56
N ALA A 66 5.13 14.59 -2.36
CA ALA A 66 4.16 15.03 -1.37
C ALA A 66 4.60 16.35 -0.71
N SER A 67 5.80 16.38 -0.14
CA SER A 67 6.49 17.57 0.36
C SER A 67 7.95 17.26 0.68
N GLU A 68 8.76 18.31 0.91
CA GLU A 68 10.14 18.15 1.39
C GLU A 68 10.22 17.77 2.88
N GLU A 69 9.28 18.25 3.69
CA GLU A 69 9.30 18.05 5.15
C GLU A 69 8.55 16.78 5.58
N PHE A 70 7.47 16.48 4.91
CA PHE A 70 6.57 15.37 5.25
C PHE A 70 6.93 14.08 4.52
N GLY A 71 7.36 14.18 3.27
CA GLY A 71 7.73 13.05 2.44
C GLY A 71 8.99 12.33 2.92
N ILE A 72 9.09 11.05 2.56
CA ILE A 72 10.24 10.20 2.85
C ILE A 72 10.90 9.74 1.56
N GLU A 73 12.21 9.50 1.60
CA GLU A 73 12.96 8.94 0.47
C GLU A 73 12.40 7.55 0.10
N PRO A 74 11.82 7.37 -1.12
CA PRO A 74 11.05 6.18 -1.43
C PRO A 74 11.86 4.90 -1.44
N GLN A 75 13.13 4.91 -1.88
CA GLN A 75 13.98 3.72 -1.90
C GLN A 75 14.27 3.23 -0.48
N MET A 76 14.51 4.15 0.46
CA MET A 76 14.82 3.84 1.86
C MET A 76 13.62 3.32 2.63
N SER A 77 12.42 3.75 2.27
CA SER A 77 11.18 3.33 2.91
C SER A 77 10.55 2.09 2.27
N SER A 78 11.06 1.64 1.13
CA SER A 78 10.50 0.55 0.33
C SER A 78 11.39 -0.70 0.32
N PHE A 79 12.59 -0.60 -0.20
CA PHE A 79 13.44 -1.78 -0.44
C PHE A 79 13.78 -2.61 0.81
N PRO A 80 14.07 -2.02 1.98
CA PRO A 80 14.29 -2.80 3.21
C PRO A 80 13.06 -3.55 3.72
N PHE A 81 11.89 -3.25 3.18
CA PHE A 81 10.61 -3.85 3.55
C PHE A 81 10.01 -4.74 2.46
N GLY A 82 10.77 -5.00 1.37
CA GLY A 82 10.31 -5.85 0.27
C GLY A 82 9.42 -5.17 -0.75
N VAL A 83 9.22 -3.85 -0.64
CA VAL A 83 8.38 -3.07 -1.57
C VAL A 83 9.21 -2.68 -2.80
N THR A 84 8.71 -2.99 -3.99
CA THR A 84 9.36 -2.65 -5.28
C THR A 84 8.55 -1.66 -6.12
N ALA A 85 7.29 -1.43 -5.74
CA ALA A 85 6.41 -0.47 -6.40
C ALA A 85 5.59 0.32 -5.39
N VAL A 86 5.42 1.62 -5.62
CA VAL A 86 4.70 2.52 -4.73
C VAL A 86 3.75 3.43 -5.50
N ASN A 87 2.72 3.93 -4.81
CA ASN A 87 1.90 5.03 -5.29
C ASN A 87 1.93 6.18 -4.27
N ASP A 88 2.35 7.37 -4.70
CA ASP A 88 2.24 8.56 -3.85
C ASP A 88 0.78 8.99 -3.73
N ALA A 89 0.32 9.22 -2.52
CA ALA A 89 -1.08 9.52 -2.25
C ALA A 89 -1.27 10.97 -1.80
N GLY A 90 -1.35 11.87 -2.76
CA GLY A 90 -1.57 13.29 -2.52
C GLY A 90 -0.41 14.15 -2.97
N SER A 91 0.17 13.81 -4.13
CA SER A 91 1.20 14.60 -4.76
C SER A 91 0.76 16.06 -4.93
N ALA A 92 1.56 16.98 -4.42
CA ALA A 92 1.32 18.42 -4.46
C ALA A 92 2.46 19.19 -5.10
N TYR A 93 3.60 18.53 -5.33
CA TYR A 93 4.84 19.13 -5.84
C TYR A 93 5.50 18.21 -6.86
N GLY A 94 6.67 18.61 -7.35
CA GLY A 94 7.49 17.81 -8.25
C GLY A 94 6.94 17.71 -9.67
N ASP A 95 7.48 16.76 -10.40
CA ASP A 95 7.12 16.49 -11.80
C ASP A 95 7.48 15.06 -12.21
N ARG A 96 7.23 14.73 -13.47
CA ARG A 96 7.58 13.45 -14.08
C ARG A 96 9.08 13.13 -14.00
N ALA A 97 9.95 14.11 -14.18
CA ALA A 97 11.40 13.88 -14.18
C ALA A 97 11.90 13.43 -12.80
N LEU A 98 11.36 14.01 -11.73
CA LEU A 98 11.66 13.57 -10.38
C LEU A 98 11.16 12.15 -10.13
N LEU A 99 9.94 11.81 -10.54
CA LEU A 99 9.40 10.46 -10.41
C LEU A 99 10.25 9.41 -11.14
N ASP A 100 10.70 9.73 -12.35
CA ASP A 100 11.52 8.83 -13.17
C ASP A 100 12.96 8.68 -12.62
N SER A 101 13.38 9.57 -11.72
CA SER A 101 14.68 9.47 -11.03
C SER A 101 14.71 8.46 -9.88
N PHE A 102 13.57 8.08 -9.35
CA PHE A 102 13.48 7.09 -8.27
C PHE A 102 13.70 5.66 -8.79
N ALA A 103 14.50 4.90 -8.08
CA ALA A 103 14.75 3.48 -8.41
C ALA A 103 13.54 2.58 -8.13
N VAL A 104 12.66 2.97 -7.19
CA VAL A 104 11.42 2.25 -6.92
C VAL A 104 10.39 2.58 -8.02
N LYS A 105 9.69 1.58 -8.51
CA LYS A 105 8.60 1.77 -9.47
C LYS A 105 7.48 2.59 -8.84
N ASN A 106 6.91 3.54 -9.60
CA ASN A 106 5.99 4.49 -8.98
C ASN A 106 4.87 4.97 -9.91
N THR A 107 3.78 5.36 -9.27
CA THR A 107 2.65 6.13 -9.79
C THR A 107 2.26 7.18 -8.77
N VAL A 108 1.33 8.07 -9.12
CA VAL A 108 0.83 9.10 -8.19
C VAL A 108 -0.68 9.26 -8.27
N PHE A 109 -1.28 9.57 -7.13
CA PHE A 109 -2.58 10.20 -7.04
C PHE A 109 -2.36 11.66 -6.68
N VAL A 110 -2.74 12.57 -7.56
CA VAL A 110 -2.55 14.00 -7.34
C VAL A 110 -3.51 14.52 -6.27
N GLY A 111 -3.05 15.44 -5.43
CA GLY A 111 -3.87 16.08 -4.43
C GLY A 111 -4.91 17.01 -5.04
N VAL A 112 -6.05 17.16 -4.37
CA VAL A 112 -7.05 18.16 -4.64
C VAL A 112 -7.38 18.90 -3.36
N ASP A 113 -7.45 20.23 -3.46
CA ASP A 113 -7.85 21.10 -2.34
C ASP A 113 -9.36 21.24 -2.25
N ALA A 114 -9.85 21.46 -1.03
CA ALA A 114 -11.22 21.91 -0.78
C ALA A 114 -11.17 23.28 -0.10
N ARG A 115 -11.72 24.29 -0.76
CA ARG A 115 -11.80 25.66 -0.24
C ARG A 115 -13.25 26.08 -0.12
N ASP A 116 -13.60 26.66 0.99
CA ASP A 116 -14.96 27.14 1.27
C ASP A 116 -16.05 26.07 1.01
N ASN A 117 -15.70 24.79 1.31
CA ASN A 117 -16.56 23.62 1.10
C ASN A 117 -16.84 23.28 -0.40
N HIS A 118 -15.94 23.66 -1.31
CA HIS A 118 -15.95 23.29 -2.73
C HIS A 118 -14.58 22.79 -3.18
N ALA A 119 -14.56 21.94 -4.19
CA ALA A 119 -13.32 21.44 -4.78
C ALA A 119 -12.63 22.51 -5.63
N ASP A 120 -11.30 22.68 -5.43
CA ASP A 120 -10.45 23.53 -6.26
C ASP A 120 -9.49 22.66 -7.09
N PHE A 121 -9.71 22.60 -8.39
CA PHE A 121 -8.95 21.78 -9.32
C PHE A 121 -7.77 22.49 -9.96
N THR A 122 -7.52 23.76 -9.65
CA THR A 122 -6.49 24.57 -10.32
C THR A 122 -5.11 23.90 -10.28
N VAL A 123 -4.63 23.57 -9.07
CA VAL A 123 -3.35 22.88 -8.88
C VAL A 123 -3.42 21.43 -9.37
N THR A 124 -4.55 20.77 -9.18
CA THR A 124 -4.76 19.39 -9.63
C THR A 124 -4.56 19.24 -11.15
N GLU A 125 -5.11 20.16 -11.94
CA GLU A 125 -4.96 20.13 -13.42
C GLU A 125 -3.51 20.36 -13.86
N GLU A 126 -2.79 21.27 -13.21
CA GLU A 126 -1.36 21.48 -13.47
C GLU A 126 -0.54 20.20 -13.17
N LEU A 127 -0.81 19.54 -12.06
CA LEU A 127 -0.10 18.32 -11.66
C LEU A 127 -0.43 17.15 -12.59
N LEU A 128 -1.69 16.98 -13.00
CA LEU A 128 -2.07 15.97 -13.99
C LEU A 128 -1.28 16.15 -15.29
N GLN A 129 -1.06 17.37 -15.75
CA GLN A 129 -0.25 17.66 -16.93
C GLN A 129 1.25 17.35 -16.68
N LYS A 130 1.80 17.75 -15.53
CA LYS A 130 3.22 17.53 -15.17
C LYS A 130 3.58 16.06 -15.03
N TYR A 131 2.69 15.25 -14.47
CA TYR A 131 2.94 13.83 -14.24
C TYR A 131 2.57 12.93 -15.42
N GLY A 132 1.63 13.38 -16.29
CA GLY A 132 1.17 12.62 -17.45
C GLY A 132 0.58 11.26 -17.05
N ASP A 133 1.01 10.19 -17.70
CA ASP A 133 0.53 8.82 -17.47
C ASP A 133 0.93 8.20 -16.11
N LYS A 134 1.80 8.85 -15.35
CA LYS A 134 2.09 8.49 -13.95
C LYS A 134 0.97 8.90 -12.99
N ALA A 135 0.19 9.94 -13.33
CA ALA A 135 -0.98 10.36 -12.55
C ALA A 135 -2.17 9.47 -12.88
N ILE A 136 -2.52 8.56 -11.99
CA ILE A 136 -3.56 7.54 -12.21
C ILE A 136 -4.80 7.75 -11.35
N GLY A 137 -4.83 8.77 -10.51
CA GLY A 137 -5.96 9.09 -9.63
C GLY A 137 -5.82 10.43 -8.92
N ILE A 138 -6.80 10.69 -8.08
CA ILE A 138 -6.92 11.91 -7.25
C ILE A 138 -7.00 11.50 -5.78
N LYS A 139 -6.22 12.16 -4.92
CA LYS A 139 -6.27 12.01 -3.46
C LYS A 139 -7.04 13.15 -2.83
N VAL A 140 -7.97 12.79 -1.97
CA VAL A 140 -8.81 13.73 -1.19
C VAL A 140 -8.49 13.60 0.29
N TYR A 141 -8.20 14.70 0.96
CA TYR A 141 -8.15 14.80 2.42
C TYR A 141 -9.53 15.23 2.92
N PHE A 142 -10.44 14.25 3.11
CA PHE A 142 -11.80 14.51 3.56
C PHE A 142 -11.88 14.53 5.10
N ASP A 143 -11.16 15.49 5.69
CA ASP A 143 -10.91 15.63 7.12
C ASP A 143 -11.06 17.09 7.55
N THR A 144 -11.98 17.37 8.49
CA THR A 144 -12.30 18.71 8.98
C THR A 144 -11.17 19.40 9.73
N THR A 145 -10.14 18.64 10.12
CA THR A 145 -8.95 19.17 10.82
C THR A 145 -7.84 19.56 9.86
N LEU A 146 -7.90 19.07 8.62
CA LEU A 146 -6.88 19.28 7.58
C LEU A 146 -7.35 20.20 6.47
N THR A 147 -8.66 20.24 6.20
CA THR A 147 -9.24 20.99 5.07
C THR A 147 -10.52 21.71 5.49
N GLU A 148 -11.08 22.54 4.60
CA GLU A 148 -12.29 23.33 4.85
C GLU A 148 -13.58 22.57 4.48
N VAL A 149 -13.57 21.25 4.51
CA VAL A 149 -14.76 20.42 4.23
C VAL A 149 -15.76 20.50 5.39
N ARG A 150 -17.04 20.67 5.07
CA ARG A 150 -18.15 20.80 6.05
C ARG A 150 -19.24 19.76 5.85
N ASP A 151 -19.37 19.24 4.62
CA ASP A 151 -20.33 18.22 4.22
C ASP A 151 -19.84 17.45 2.99
N ILE A 152 -20.67 16.61 2.42
CA ILE A 152 -20.34 15.73 1.30
C ILE A 152 -20.14 16.45 -0.06
N THR A 153 -20.42 17.75 -0.16
CA THR A 153 -20.40 18.49 -1.43
C THR A 153 -19.06 18.43 -2.16
N PRO A 154 -17.91 18.74 -1.53
CA PRO A 154 -16.61 18.68 -2.20
C PRO A 154 -16.30 17.29 -2.74
N LEU A 155 -16.65 16.24 -1.98
CA LEU A 155 -16.39 14.87 -2.42
C LEU A 155 -17.20 14.49 -3.66
N LYS A 156 -18.47 14.91 -3.76
CA LYS A 156 -19.28 14.71 -4.96
C LYS A 156 -18.66 15.39 -6.17
N GLU A 157 -18.25 16.65 -6.03
CA GLU A 157 -17.60 17.42 -7.10
C GLU A 157 -16.32 16.74 -7.58
N ILE A 158 -15.51 16.23 -6.65
CA ILE A 158 -14.25 15.51 -6.95
C ILE A 158 -14.54 14.18 -7.66
N CYS A 159 -15.53 13.40 -7.20
CA CYS A 159 -15.91 12.15 -7.85
C CYS A 159 -16.42 12.38 -9.28
N ASP A 160 -17.24 13.40 -9.51
CA ASP A 160 -17.73 13.75 -10.84
C ASP A 160 -16.57 14.19 -11.77
N TYR A 161 -15.66 15.02 -11.27
CA TYR A 161 -14.46 15.43 -12.00
C TYR A 161 -13.57 14.22 -12.35
N ALA A 162 -13.21 13.40 -11.37
CA ALA A 162 -12.37 12.21 -11.57
C ALA A 162 -13.00 11.27 -12.61
N LYS A 163 -14.31 11.02 -12.51
CA LYS A 163 -15.05 10.20 -13.48
C LYS A 163 -14.98 10.79 -14.89
N SER A 164 -15.07 12.11 -15.04
CA SER A 164 -14.97 12.78 -16.35
C SER A 164 -13.58 12.61 -17.01
N LYS A 165 -12.55 12.40 -16.20
CA LYS A 165 -11.15 12.20 -16.63
C LYS A 165 -10.74 10.71 -16.68
N GLY A 166 -11.61 9.78 -16.28
CA GLY A 166 -11.28 8.35 -16.17
C GLY A 166 -10.28 8.04 -15.04
N LEU A 167 -10.23 8.88 -14.01
CA LEU A 167 -9.34 8.75 -12.85
C LEU A 167 -10.06 8.08 -11.67
N LYS A 168 -9.31 7.44 -10.79
CA LYS A 168 -9.78 6.92 -9.51
C LYS A 168 -9.70 7.99 -8.43
N VAL A 169 -10.51 7.84 -7.38
CA VAL A 169 -10.46 8.69 -6.19
C VAL A 169 -9.97 7.86 -5.00
N MET A 170 -9.01 8.38 -4.24
CA MET A 170 -8.62 7.85 -2.93
C MET A 170 -8.98 8.86 -1.86
N VAL A 171 -9.82 8.45 -0.90
CA VAL A 171 -10.34 9.33 0.16
C VAL A 171 -9.72 8.98 1.49
N HIS A 172 -9.04 9.96 2.11
CA HIS A 172 -8.72 9.96 3.51
C HIS A 172 -9.98 10.30 4.31
N CYS A 173 -10.40 9.47 5.25
CA CYS A 173 -11.69 9.60 5.92
C CYS A 173 -11.64 9.80 7.45
N SER A 174 -10.46 9.98 8.03
CA SER A 174 -10.36 10.33 9.47
C SER A 174 -10.97 11.69 9.72
N ASN A 175 -11.74 11.85 10.82
CA ASN A 175 -12.40 13.10 11.18
C ASN A 175 -13.28 13.71 10.08
N SER A 176 -13.89 12.87 9.24
CA SER A 176 -14.75 13.33 8.16
C SER A 176 -16.00 14.07 8.68
N PRO A 177 -16.55 15.04 7.93
CA PRO A 177 -17.78 15.75 8.33
C PRO A 177 -19.04 14.90 8.24
N THR A 178 -18.98 13.74 7.58
CA THR A 178 -20.12 12.84 7.35
C THR A 178 -19.77 11.41 7.73
N SER A 179 -20.78 10.53 7.77
CA SER A 179 -20.58 9.11 8.07
C SER A 179 -19.72 8.43 6.99
N MET A 180 -18.98 7.40 7.38
CA MET A 180 -18.23 6.57 6.44
C MET A 180 -19.17 5.93 5.39
N ALA A 181 -20.39 5.57 5.76
CA ALA A 181 -21.40 5.04 4.84
C ALA A 181 -21.78 6.04 3.75
N GLU A 182 -21.92 7.33 4.08
CA GLU A 182 -22.21 8.39 3.10
C GLU A 182 -21.03 8.60 2.15
N ILE A 183 -19.80 8.57 2.66
CA ILE A 183 -18.59 8.64 1.83
C ILE A 183 -18.59 7.48 0.82
N VAL A 184 -18.74 6.25 1.29
CA VAL A 184 -18.75 5.06 0.41
C VAL A 184 -19.91 5.10 -0.60
N ASN A 185 -21.07 5.63 -0.21
CA ASN A 185 -22.19 5.81 -1.14
C ASN A 185 -21.88 6.81 -2.25
N THR A 186 -21.00 7.78 -2.02
CA THR A 186 -20.59 8.78 -3.01
C THR A 186 -19.54 8.22 -3.98
N LEU A 187 -18.68 7.29 -3.53
CA LEU A 187 -17.63 6.67 -4.33
C LEU A 187 -18.19 5.71 -5.39
N SER A 188 -17.42 5.46 -6.42
CA SER A 188 -17.69 4.50 -7.51
C SER A 188 -16.86 3.21 -7.34
N ALA A 189 -17.23 2.17 -8.08
CA ALA A 189 -16.44 0.93 -8.11
C ALA A 189 -14.98 1.22 -8.53
N GLY A 190 -14.03 0.70 -7.75
CA GLY A 190 -12.59 0.90 -7.95
C GLY A 190 -12.02 2.17 -7.31
N ASP A 191 -12.85 3.09 -6.78
CA ASP A 191 -12.39 4.15 -5.88
C ASP A 191 -11.96 3.54 -4.54
N ILE A 192 -11.13 4.27 -3.79
CA ILE A 192 -10.45 3.76 -2.61
C ILE A 192 -10.84 4.59 -1.38
N LEU A 193 -11.30 3.93 -0.33
CA LEU A 193 -11.44 4.52 1.00
C LEU A 193 -10.26 4.05 1.85
N THR A 194 -9.36 4.96 2.23
CA THR A 194 -8.20 4.63 3.08
C THR A 194 -8.42 5.03 4.54
N HIS A 195 -7.65 4.43 5.45
CA HIS A 195 -7.75 4.60 6.91
C HIS A 195 -9.06 4.05 7.49
N ILE A 196 -9.54 2.96 6.91
CA ILE A 196 -10.85 2.40 7.27
C ILE A 196 -10.97 1.97 8.75
N TYR A 197 -9.86 1.82 9.46
CA TYR A 197 -9.83 1.44 10.89
C TYR A 197 -9.51 2.60 11.82
N HIS A 198 -9.68 3.86 11.38
CA HIS A 198 -9.39 5.02 12.22
C HIS A 198 -10.27 5.07 13.49
N GLY A 199 -9.80 5.80 14.51
CA GLY A 199 -10.49 5.98 15.80
C GLY A 199 -11.27 7.29 15.92
N GLY A 200 -11.30 8.10 14.85
CA GLY A 200 -12.02 9.38 14.84
C GLY A 200 -13.54 9.23 14.85
N VAL A 201 -14.24 10.34 14.72
CA VAL A 201 -15.69 10.36 14.49
C VAL A 201 -16.04 9.65 13.20
N ASN A 202 -17.26 9.15 13.08
CA ASN A 202 -17.74 8.45 11.88
C ASN A 202 -16.91 7.19 11.54
N SER A 203 -16.60 6.38 12.55
CA SER A 203 -15.74 5.20 12.40
C SER A 203 -16.43 4.02 11.68
N CYS A 204 -15.62 3.06 11.23
CA CYS A 204 -16.09 1.87 10.50
C CYS A 204 -17.07 0.98 11.28
N THR A 205 -17.11 1.09 12.60
CA THR A 205 -17.97 0.23 13.46
C THR A 205 -19.38 0.79 13.63
N GLU A 206 -19.69 1.94 13.04
CA GLU A 206 -21.02 2.55 13.09
C GLU A 206 -22.06 1.70 12.36
N ASN A 207 -23.29 1.68 12.88
CA ASN A 207 -24.42 0.97 12.31
C ASN A 207 -24.07 -0.48 11.91
N ASP A 208 -23.36 -1.19 12.74
CA ASP A 208 -22.96 -2.58 12.50
C ASP A 208 -22.18 -2.76 11.18
N PHE A 209 -21.12 -1.96 11.02
CA PHE A 209 -20.24 -1.98 9.85
C PHE A 209 -20.96 -1.68 8.51
N GLU A 210 -21.93 -0.80 8.52
CA GLU A 210 -22.72 -0.44 7.33
C GLU A 210 -21.83 -0.03 6.15
N ALA A 211 -20.80 0.80 6.38
CA ALA A 211 -19.88 1.24 5.34
C ALA A 211 -19.16 0.10 4.62
N PHE A 212 -18.75 -0.94 5.35
CA PHE A 212 -18.11 -2.12 4.74
C PHE A 212 -19.08 -2.93 3.86
N LYS A 213 -20.34 -3.06 4.27
CA LYS A 213 -21.37 -3.74 3.50
C LYS A 213 -21.64 -3.02 2.18
N ILE A 214 -21.80 -1.69 2.24
CA ILE A 214 -22.00 -0.83 1.07
C ILE A 214 -20.77 -0.89 0.15
N ALA A 215 -19.55 -0.78 0.69
CA ALA A 215 -18.32 -0.84 -0.09
C ALA A 215 -18.22 -2.14 -0.89
N LYS A 216 -18.48 -3.27 -0.26
CA LYS A 216 -18.47 -4.58 -0.90
C LYS A 216 -19.48 -4.67 -2.05
N ASP A 217 -20.70 -4.19 -1.83
CA ASP A 217 -21.78 -4.25 -2.84
C ASP A 217 -21.50 -3.34 -4.03
N LYS A 218 -20.82 -2.21 -3.81
CA LYS A 218 -20.45 -1.23 -4.85
C LYS A 218 -19.11 -1.51 -5.53
N GLY A 219 -18.26 -2.35 -4.95
CA GLY A 219 -16.90 -2.56 -5.43
C GLY A 219 -15.94 -1.40 -5.10
N VAL A 220 -16.22 -0.66 -4.03
CA VAL A 220 -15.28 0.33 -3.46
C VAL A 220 -14.17 -0.42 -2.73
N ILE A 221 -12.93 -0.03 -2.96
CA ILE A 221 -11.74 -0.64 -2.37
C ILE A 221 -11.54 -0.10 -0.95
N LEU A 222 -11.36 -0.99 0.00
CA LEU A 222 -11.10 -0.67 1.38
C LEU A 222 -9.61 -0.84 1.69
N ASP A 223 -8.92 0.26 1.99
CA ASP A 223 -7.49 0.28 2.27
C ASP A 223 -7.20 0.55 3.76
N ALA A 224 -6.31 -0.26 4.33
CA ALA A 224 -5.94 -0.11 5.75
C ALA A 224 -5.28 1.23 6.06
N GLY A 225 -4.30 1.66 5.25
CA GLY A 225 -3.62 2.95 5.41
C GLY A 225 -3.13 3.18 6.83
N PHE A 226 -2.28 2.30 7.37
CA PHE A 226 -2.01 2.22 8.81
C PHE A 226 -1.37 3.46 9.44
N ALA A 227 -0.55 4.23 8.70
CA ALA A 227 0.15 5.44 9.19
C ALA A 227 0.87 5.25 10.55
N GLY A 228 1.34 4.05 10.79
CA GLY A 228 2.00 3.67 12.03
C GLY A 228 1.06 3.60 13.25
N HIS A 229 0.50 4.70 13.68
CA HIS A 229 -0.42 4.76 14.82
C HIS A 229 -1.43 5.92 14.70
N VAL A 230 -1.30 6.75 13.66
CA VAL A 230 -2.06 8.01 13.57
C VAL A 230 -3.49 7.75 13.10
N HIS A 231 -3.65 6.94 12.06
CA HIS A 231 -4.94 6.68 11.43
C HIS A 231 -5.49 5.27 11.72
N THR A 232 -4.98 4.61 12.76
CA THR A 232 -5.44 3.27 13.12
C THR A 232 -5.82 3.22 14.61
N ASN A 233 -7.06 2.83 14.89
CA ASN A 233 -7.51 2.45 16.22
C ASN A 233 -7.47 0.92 16.33
N PHE A 234 -6.65 0.39 17.22
CA PHE A 234 -6.42 -1.06 17.31
C PHE A 234 -7.66 -1.84 17.76
N ARG A 235 -8.58 -1.22 18.50
CA ARG A 235 -9.87 -1.88 18.86
C ARG A 235 -10.78 -1.98 17.64
N ASN A 236 -10.85 -0.93 16.82
CA ASN A 236 -11.62 -0.95 15.58
C ASN A 236 -11.06 -1.97 14.60
N LEU A 237 -9.73 -1.97 14.43
CA LEU A 237 -9.03 -2.97 13.60
C LEU A 237 -9.34 -4.40 14.06
N GLU A 238 -9.09 -4.72 15.33
CA GLU A 238 -9.31 -6.06 15.88
C GLU A 238 -10.77 -6.49 15.80
N LYS A 239 -11.72 -5.60 16.15
CA LYS A 239 -13.15 -5.86 16.04
C LYS A 239 -13.59 -6.13 14.60
N SER A 240 -13.11 -5.32 13.65
CA SER A 240 -13.46 -5.48 12.24
C SER A 240 -12.95 -6.80 11.67
N ILE A 241 -11.67 -7.12 11.88
CA ILE A 241 -11.07 -8.38 11.40
C ILE A 241 -11.79 -9.59 11.99
N LYS A 242 -12.06 -9.61 13.31
CA LYS A 242 -12.80 -10.68 13.99
C LYS A 242 -14.24 -10.83 13.48
N SER A 243 -14.82 -9.75 12.98
CA SER A 243 -16.16 -9.75 12.39
C SER A 243 -16.16 -10.08 10.88
N GLY A 244 -15.00 -10.37 10.29
CA GLY A 244 -14.85 -10.72 8.87
C GLY A 244 -14.77 -9.52 7.91
N TYR A 245 -14.60 -8.30 8.44
CA TYR A 245 -14.43 -7.09 7.63
C TYR A 245 -12.94 -6.78 7.44
N LEU A 246 -12.38 -7.41 6.40
CA LEU A 246 -10.98 -7.31 6.02
C LEU A 246 -10.74 -6.12 5.09
N PRO A 247 -9.51 -5.56 5.06
CA PRO A 247 -9.12 -4.62 4.03
C PRO A 247 -8.86 -5.36 2.71
N ASP A 248 -9.14 -4.72 1.58
CA ASP A 248 -8.74 -5.21 0.26
C ASP A 248 -7.24 -5.01 0.02
N THR A 249 -6.68 -3.91 0.56
CA THR A 249 -5.27 -3.57 0.49
C THR A 249 -4.71 -3.17 1.85
N ILE A 250 -3.45 -3.50 2.06
CA ILE A 250 -2.65 -3.02 3.19
C ILE A 250 -1.63 -2.05 2.65
N SER A 251 -1.67 -0.82 3.11
CA SER A 251 -0.71 0.23 2.77
C SER A 251 -0.12 0.87 4.02
N THR A 252 1.02 1.53 3.86
CA THR A 252 1.77 2.05 5.00
C THR A 252 1.35 3.45 5.41
N ASP A 253 0.94 4.29 4.47
CA ASP A 253 0.86 5.75 4.67
C ASP A 253 2.16 6.28 5.31
N ILE A 254 3.31 5.82 4.77
CA ILE A 254 4.62 6.14 5.35
C ILE A 254 5.00 7.58 5.05
N THR A 255 5.45 8.25 6.11
CA THR A 255 6.00 9.60 6.09
C THR A 255 7.31 9.62 6.85
N CYS A 256 8.08 10.69 6.76
CA CYS A 256 9.27 10.86 7.60
C CYS A 256 8.91 10.80 9.09
N CYS A 257 7.75 11.33 9.50
CA CYS A 257 7.30 11.30 10.89
C CYS A 257 7.02 9.87 11.36
N SER A 258 6.26 9.07 10.61
CA SER A 258 5.93 7.69 11.01
C SER A 258 7.17 6.80 11.03
N ALA A 259 8.08 6.96 10.06
CA ALA A 259 9.34 6.20 10.00
C ALA A 259 10.27 6.55 11.16
N TYR A 260 10.53 7.83 11.43
CA TYR A 260 11.50 8.24 12.44
C TYR A 260 11.01 8.00 13.87
N LYS A 261 9.75 8.25 14.18
CA LYS A 261 9.16 7.96 15.49
C LYS A 261 9.30 6.49 15.90
N ARG A 262 9.44 5.60 14.92
CA ARG A 262 9.63 4.16 15.16
C ARG A 262 11.06 3.69 14.91
N GLY A 263 12.02 4.60 14.88
CA GLY A 263 13.43 4.28 14.73
C GLY A 263 13.76 3.59 13.39
N GLY A 264 13.05 3.95 12.32
CA GLY A 264 13.21 3.35 10.99
C GLY A 264 12.65 1.92 10.84
N ARG A 265 11.93 1.42 11.82
CA ARG A 265 11.33 0.07 11.79
C ARG A 265 9.93 0.04 11.18
N TYR A 266 9.29 1.20 11.02
CA TYR A 266 7.97 1.29 10.41
C TYR A 266 8.07 1.17 8.89
N GLY A 267 7.30 0.24 8.34
CA GLY A 267 7.19 -0.03 6.91
C GLY A 267 6.26 -1.21 6.66
N MET A 268 6.20 -1.71 5.43
CA MET A 268 5.22 -2.72 5.02
C MET A 268 5.29 -4.02 5.86
N THR A 269 6.47 -4.48 6.24
CA THR A 269 6.61 -5.69 7.09
C THR A 269 5.96 -5.52 8.46
N MET A 270 5.98 -4.30 9.04
CA MET A 270 5.26 -4.02 10.29
C MET A 270 3.74 -4.04 10.06
N CYS A 271 3.25 -3.46 8.96
CA CYS A 271 1.83 -3.50 8.59
C CYS A 271 1.34 -4.95 8.41
N MET A 272 2.10 -5.79 7.71
CA MET A 272 1.84 -7.23 7.57
C MET A 272 1.79 -7.93 8.93
N SER A 273 2.73 -7.61 9.82
CA SER A 273 2.81 -8.19 11.16
C SER A 273 1.61 -7.77 12.03
N MET A 274 1.18 -6.53 11.94
CA MET A 274 -0.05 -6.03 12.60
C MET A 274 -1.28 -6.80 12.11
N ALA A 275 -1.45 -6.94 10.80
CA ALA A 275 -2.55 -7.67 10.19
C ALA A 275 -2.59 -9.14 10.64
N LYS A 276 -1.43 -9.82 10.70
CA LYS A 276 -1.32 -11.20 11.21
C LYS A 276 -1.70 -11.29 12.69
N THR A 277 -1.25 -10.34 13.50
CA THR A 277 -1.51 -10.29 14.94
C THR A 277 -3.00 -10.19 15.25
N VAL A 278 -3.76 -9.46 14.45
CA VAL A 278 -5.21 -9.32 14.63
C VAL A 278 -6.04 -10.42 13.96
N GLY A 279 -5.38 -11.38 13.27
CA GLY A 279 -6.01 -12.63 12.81
C GLY A 279 -6.21 -12.77 11.31
N MET A 280 -5.60 -11.93 10.47
CA MET A 280 -5.60 -12.18 9.02
C MET A 280 -4.74 -13.40 8.68
N SER A 281 -5.17 -14.22 7.72
CA SER A 281 -4.37 -15.34 7.20
C SER A 281 -3.19 -14.84 6.36
N GLU A 282 -2.19 -15.68 6.16
CA GLU A 282 -1.04 -15.33 5.31
C GLU A 282 -1.46 -15.05 3.86
N GLU A 283 -2.37 -15.86 3.31
CA GLU A 283 -2.91 -15.66 1.97
C GLU A 283 -3.58 -14.27 1.84
N GLN A 284 -4.39 -13.89 2.82
CA GLN A 284 -5.07 -12.59 2.86
C GLN A 284 -4.04 -11.44 2.92
N ILE A 285 -3.02 -11.58 3.77
CA ILE A 285 -1.96 -10.56 3.92
C ILE A 285 -1.16 -10.43 2.62
N PHE A 286 -0.62 -11.54 2.09
CA PHE A 286 0.18 -11.47 0.88
C PHE A 286 -0.63 -11.02 -0.33
N GLN A 287 -1.90 -11.40 -0.46
CA GLN A 287 -2.79 -10.86 -1.47
C GLN A 287 -2.95 -9.34 -1.34
N ALA A 288 -3.18 -8.83 -0.11
CA ALA A 288 -3.41 -7.43 0.19
C ALA A 288 -2.17 -6.52 0.03
N VAL A 289 -0.96 -7.09 -0.08
CA VAL A 289 0.30 -6.34 -0.30
C VAL A 289 0.97 -6.66 -1.64
N THR A 290 0.38 -7.51 -2.49
CA THR A 290 0.93 -7.87 -3.81
C THR A 290 -0.10 -7.71 -4.93
N SER A 291 -0.89 -8.74 -5.20
CA SER A 291 -1.79 -8.80 -6.36
C SER A 291 -2.99 -7.86 -6.25
N ALA A 292 -3.56 -7.65 -5.07
CA ALA A 292 -4.68 -6.73 -4.89
C ALA A 292 -4.29 -5.28 -5.16
N PRO A 293 -3.25 -4.70 -4.50
CA PRO A 293 -2.83 -3.33 -4.79
C PRO A 293 -2.38 -3.14 -6.25
N ALA A 294 -1.72 -4.12 -6.86
CA ALA A 294 -1.36 -4.04 -8.29
C ALA A 294 -2.61 -3.89 -9.19
N LYS A 295 -3.68 -4.67 -8.92
CA LYS A 295 -4.97 -4.52 -9.62
C LYS A 295 -5.62 -3.17 -9.36
N VAL A 296 -5.59 -2.69 -8.11
CA VAL A 296 -6.15 -1.38 -7.75
C VAL A 296 -5.47 -0.27 -8.54
N LEU A 297 -4.16 -0.35 -8.76
CA LEU A 297 -3.42 0.63 -9.57
C LEU A 297 -3.50 0.39 -11.09
N GLY A 298 -4.14 -0.70 -11.56
CA GLY A 298 -4.16 -1.08 -12.98
C GLY A 298 -2.80 -1.54 -13.49
N LYS A 299 -1.96 -2.09 -12.60
CA LYS A 299 -0.58 -2.52 -12.86
C LYS A 299 -0.38 -4.03 -12.68
N GLU A 300 -1.44 -4.81 -12.65
CA GLU A 300 -1.41 -6.26 -12.46
C GLU A 300 -0.64 -7.01 -13.55
N ASN A 301 -0.41 -6.40 -14.70
CA ASN A 301 0.43 -6.94 -15.76
C ASN A 301 1.93 -6.71 -15.52
N GLU A 302 2.29 -5.79 -14.65
CA GLU A 302 3.66 -5.39 -14.36
C GLU A 302 4.08 -5.78 -12.95
N TRP A 303 3.19 -5.64 -11.94
CA TRP A 303 3.49 -5.74 -10.51
C TRP A 303 2.66 -6.82 -9.79
N GLY A 304 3.14 -7.23 -8.61
CA GLY A 304 2.35 -8.00 -7.64
C GLY A 304 2.16 -9.49 -7.95
N TYR A 305 2.74 -10.01 -9.03
CA TYR A 305 2.66 -11.43 -9.40
C TYR A 305 4.04 -12.01 -9.69
N LEU A 306 4.29 -13.19 -9.13
CA LEU A 306 5.50 -13.97 -9.40
C LEU A 306 5.17 -15.06 -10.42
N LYS A 307 5.36 -14.75 -11.71
CA LYS A 307 5.05 -15.64 -12.84
C LYS A 307 6.17 -15.57 -13.88
N GLU A 308 6.44 -16.68 -14.56
CA GLU A 308 7.42 -16.73 -15.66
C GLU A 308 7.10 -15.69 -16.73
N GLY A 309 8.14 -15.06 -17.26
CA GLY A 309 8.05 -13.97 -18.21
C GLY A 309 7.69 -12.59 -17.63
N ARG A 310 7.38 -12.50 -16.33
CA ARG A 310 7.13 -11.24 -15.63
C ARG A 310 8.42 -10.59 -15.15
N CYS A 311 8.32 -9.31 -14.75
CA CYS A 311 9.43 -8.58 -14.17
C CYS A 311 10.01 -9.31 -12.96
N ALA A 312 11.34 -9.37 -12.89
CA ALA A 312 12.08 -9.98 -11.80
C ALA A 312 12.11 -9.06 -10.55
N ASP A 313 10.93 -8.79 -10.02
CA ASP A 313 10.71 -8.11 -8.73
C ASP A 313 10.27 -9.14 -7.71
N MET A 314 11.09 -9.33 -6.68
CA MET A 314 10.86 -10.36 -5.67
C MET A 314 11.27 -9.87 -4.28
N ALA A 315 10.61 -10.39 -3.27
CA ALA A 315 11.02 -10.21 -1.89
C ALA A 315 11.01 -11.54 -1.14
N VAL A 316 11.95 -11.70 -0.23
CA VAL A 316 12.04 -12.89 0.65
C VAL A 316 11.85 -12.45 2.09
N PHE A 317 10.94 -13.13 2.77
CA PHE A 317 10.56 -12.84 4.15
C PHE A 317 10.86 -13.97 5.08
N ASP A 318 11.41 -13.61 6.23
CA ASP A 318 11.50 -14.45 7.42
C ASP A 318 10.38 -14.05 8.39
N TYR A 319 9.90 -14.99 9.20
CA TYR A 319 8.97 -14.70 10.29
C TYR A 319 9.67 -14.97 11.60
N THR A 320 10.15 -13.89 12.22
CA THR A 320 11.10 -13.94 13.33
C THR A 320 10.43 -13.74 14.70
N ASN A 321 11.18 -14.01 15.77
CA ASN A 321 10.82 -13.66 17.14
C ASN A 321 11.09 -12.17 17.47
N GLU A 322 11.37 -11.36 16.48
CA GLU A 322 11.46 -9.90 16.61
C GLU A 322 10.06 -9.29 16.48
N GLY A 323 9.37 -9.20 17.58
CA GLY A 323 8.02 -8.63 17.64
C GLY A 323 7.99 -7.12 17.78
N PHE A 324 6.82 -6.60 18.11
CA PHE A 324 6.59 -5.17 18.30
C PHE A 324 5.62 -4.87 19.44
N HIS A 325 5.74 -3.65 19.96
CA HIS A 325 4.78 -3.03 20.88
C HIS A 325 4.36 -1.69 20.30
N LEU A 326 3.08 -1.54 19.97
CA LEU A 326 2.54 -0.31 19.42
C LEU A 326 1.44 0.23 20.34
N THR A 327 1.30 1.56 20.35
CA THR A 327 0.20 2.26 21.01
C THR A 327 -0.41 3.21 19.97
N ASP A 328 -1.73 3.17 19.78
CA ASP A 328 -2.45 4.09 18.92
C ASP A 328 -2.69 5.46 19.60
N ASN A 329 -3.32 6.39 18.87
CA ASN A 329 -3.60 7.73 19.41
C ASN A 329 -4.61 7.73 20.58
N ASP A 330 -5.43 6.69 20.68
CA ASP A 330 -6.44 6.54 21.75
C ASP A 330 -5.89 5.76 22.96
N GLY A 331 -4.60 5.39 22.94
CA GLY A 331 -3.92 4.68 24.02
C GLY A 331 -4.16 3.16 24.02
N ASN A 332 -4.78 2.59 22.98
CA ASN A 332 -4.91 1.15 22.86
C ASN A 332 -3.55 0.56 22.45
N ARG A 333 -3.27 -0.67 22.92
CA ARG A 333 -2.00 -1.34 22.69
C ARG A 333 -2.18 -2.54 21.79
N LEU A 334 -1.25 -2.72 20.85
CA LEU A 334 -1.08 -3.92 20.04
C LEU A 334 0.33 -4.46 20.27
N HIS A 335 0.41 -5.74 20.57
CA HIS A 335 1.68 -6.43 20.82
C HIS A 335 1.71 -7.75 20.07
N SER A 336 2.86 -8.05 19.47
CA SER A 336 3.18 -9.38 18.98
C SER A 336 4.62 -9.75 19.38
N PRO A 337 4.87 -10.98 19.80
CA PRO A 337 6.23 -11.48 20.04
C PRO A 337 6.98 -11.78 18.74
N THR A 338 6.29 -11.83 17.61
CA THR A 338 6.82 -12.22 16.29
C THR A 338 6.49 -11.20 15.24
N GLY A 339 7.23 -11.21 14.13
CA GLY A 339 6.96 -10.29 13.00
C GLY A 339 7.64 -10.72 11.71
N TYR A 340 7.15 -10.19 10.60
CA TYR A 340 7.80 -10.33 9.30
C TYR A 340 9.06 -9.46 9.24
N ARG A 341 10.12 -10.03 8.66
CA ARG A 341 11.35 -9.33 8.31
C ARG A 341 11.68 -9.62 6.85
N CYS A 342 11.91 -8.58 6.05
CA CYS A 342 12.44 -8.76 4.71
C CYS A 342 13.94 -9.05 4.80
N VAL A 343 14.39 -10.11 4.14
CA VAL A 343 15.80 -10.54 4.16
C VAL A 343 16.47 -10.41 2.79
N LEU A 344 15.68 -10.26 1.73
CA LEU A 344 16.18 -10.03 0.38
C LEU A 344 15.10 -9.27 -0.42
N THR A 345 15.53 -8.26 -1.18
CA THR A 345 14.68 -7.61 -2.20
C THR A 345 15.43 -7.58 -3.52
N VAL A 346 14.76 -8.05 -4.55
CA VAL A 346 15.22 -8.00 -5.95
C VAL A 346 14.29 -7.07 -6.71
N SER A 347 14.84 -6.12 -7.44
CA SER A 347 14.09 -5.26 -8.37
C SER A 347 14.77 -5.24 -9.72
N ASP A 348 13.99 -5.40 -10.80
CA ASP A 348 14.50 -5.52 -12.17
C ASP A 348 15.66 -6.53 -12.30
N GLY A 349 15.58 -7.65 -11.58
CA GLY A 349 16.60 -8.70 -11.61
C GLY A 349 17.91 -8.35 -10.91
N GLN A 350 17.91 -7.32 -10.08
CA GLN A 350 19.08 -6.94 -9.28
C GLN A 350 18.79 -7.06 -7.78
N VAL A 351 19.72 -7.61 -7.03
CA VAL A 351 19.67 -7.60 -5.56
C VAL A 351 19.91 -6.17 -5.10
N ILE A 352 18.87 -5.52 -4.57
CA ILE A 352 18.90 -4.11 -4.13
C ILE A 352 18.89 -3.95 -2.61
N TYR A 353 18.47 -5.01 -1.90
CA TYR A 353 18.53 -5.08 -0.46
C TYR A 353 18.84 -6.52 -0.03
N ARG A 354 19.67 -6.67 1.00
CA ARG A 354 19.94 -7.92 1.70
C ARG A 354 20.24 -7.61 3.16
N ASP A 355 19.57 -8.30 4.08
CA ASP A 355 19.81 -8.24 5.53
C ASP A 355 20.90 -9.21 5.98
#